data_dbc9a1dc1918311c5bb4c7f5ce31eba5
#
_entry.id   dbc9a1dc1918311c5bb4c7f5ce31eba5
#
_cell.length_a   1.000
_cell.length_b   1.000
_cell.length_c   1.000
_cell.angle_alpha   90.00
_cell.angle_beta   90.00
_cell.angle_gamma   90.00
#
_symmetry.space_group_name_H-M   'P 1'
#
loop_
_entity.id
_entity.type
_entity.pdbx_description
1 polymer ?
#
loop_
_entity_poly.entity_id
_entity_poly.type
_entity_poly.pdbx_seq_one_letter_code
_entity_poly.pdbx_strand_id
1 'polypeptide(L)'
;MRPIVINGTVLCDPITGIPRYVYEVVTRLDPLLTGTGLDVRLCYRDDGRPLHLPELKNIRIVPLKAIKYSYNLVVLPHYLRRHKAFFLGLASDMLMTRRSAVVLHDIRPLVMDTDRGFFRFKFWVHCLSIKAFARRVYTVSGDQRRLISERLGIPLDRIGLTYNGWEHLQ
;
A
#
# COMPACT_ATOMS: atom_id res chain seq x y z
N MET A 1 2.79 -22.00 -4.84
CA MET A 1 2.94 -20.94 -3.81
C MET A 1 1.87 -19.88 -4.00
N ARG A 2 1.41 -19.18 -2.95
CA ARG A 2 0.43 -18.09 -3.08
C ARG A 2 1.16 -16.81 -3.47
N PRO A 3 0.69 -16.04 -4.48
CA PRO A 3 1.35 -14.82 -4.87
C PRO A 3 1.23 -13.73 -3.79
N ILE A 4 2.26 -12.88 -3.71
CA ILE A 4 2.23 -11.61 -2.99
C ILE A 4 1.89 -10.54 -4.02
N VAL A 5 0.86 -9.75 -3.75
CA VAL A 5 0.40 -8.69 -4.64
C VAL A 5 0.63 -7.33 -4.01
N ILE A 6 1.35 -6.48 -4.71
CA ILE A 6 1.58 -5.06 -4.38
C ILE A 6 0.67 -4.21 -5.26
N ASN A 7 0.02 -3.18 -4.68
CA ASN A 7 -0.70 -2.18 -5.47
C ASN A 7 0.28 -1.11 -5.94
N GLY A 8 0.53 -1.09 -7.25
CA GLY A 8 1.45 -0.16 -7.90
C GLY A 8 0.77 1.05 -8.55
N THR A 9 -0.53 1.27 -8.36
CA THR A 9 -1.27 2.34 -9.07
C THR A 9 -0.70 3.74 -8.79
N VAL A 10 -0.15 3.98 -7.61
CA VAL A 10 0.49 5.27 -7.28
C VAL A 10 1.75 5.55 -8.09
N LEU A 11 2.36 4.54 -8.70
CA LEU A 11 3.53 4.67 -9.57
C LEU A 11 3.18 5.21 -10.97
N CYS A 12 1.90 5.41 -11.26
CA CYS A 12 1.44 6.17 -12.43
C CYS A 12 1.35 7.68 -12.14
N ASP A 13 1.60 8.10 -10.91
CA ASP A 13 1.66 9.50 -10.49
C ASP A 13 3.14 9.97 -10.42
N PRO A 14 3.41 11.29 -10.37
CA PRO A 14 4.78 11.81 -10.21
C PRO A 14 5.50 11.19 -9.00
N ILE A 15 6.78 10.82 -9.17
CA ILE A 15 7.57 10.12 -8.16
C ILE A 15 8.00 11.07 -7.02
N THR A 16 7.03 11.47 -6.20
CA THR A 16 7.21 12.31 -5.00
C THR A 16 6.43 11.72 -3.83
N GLY A 17 6.87 11.95 -2.60
CA GLY A 17 6.16 11.48 -1.39
C GLY A 17 5.89 9.96 -1.40
N ILE A 18 4.63 9.56 -1.28
CA ILE A 18 4.23 8.13 -1.22
C ILE A 18 4.60 7.37 -2.50
N PRO A 19 4.37 7.88 -3.73
CA PRO A 19 4.87 7.24 -4.95
C PRO A 19 6.37 6.94 -4.89
N ARG A 20 7.20 7.87 -4.39
CA ARG A 20 8.63 7.64 -4.23
C ARG A 20 8.94 6.52 -3.24
N TYR A 21 8.26 6.50 -2.10
CA TYR A 21 8.42 5.40 -1.14
C TYR A 21 8.13 4.04 -1.79
N VAL A 22 7.02 3.93 -2.53
CA VAL A 22 6.65 2.68 -3.22
C VAL A 22 7.68 2.33 -4.29
N TYR A 23 8.16 3.30 -5.05
CA TYR A 23 9.21 3.14 -6.05
C TYR A 23 10.49 2.55 -5.43
N GLU A 24 11.01 3.16 -4.36
CA GLU A 24 12.22 2.73 -3.67
C GLU A 24 12.07 1.31 -3.08
N VAL A 25 10.93 1.02 -2.48
CA VAL A 25 10.66 -0.32 -1.92
C VAL A 25 10.62 -1.37 -3.03
N VAL A 26 9.89 -1.11 -4.11
CA VAL A 26 9.73 -2.08 -5.21
C VAL A 26 11.04 -2.34 -5.94
N THR A 27 11.79 -1.29 -6.26
CA THR A 27 13.06 -1.43 -6.99
C THR A 27 14.15 -2.12 -6.17
N ARG A 28 14.18 -1.90 -4.85
CA ARG A 28 15.13 -2.59 -3.96
C ARG A 28 14.69 -4.00 -3.60
N LEU A 29 13.38 -4.25 -3.56
CA LEU A 29 12.84 -5.59 -3.31
C LEU A 29 13.14 -6.54 -4.47
N ASP A 30 13.07 -6.05 -5.71
CA ASP A 30 13.19 -6.90 -6.91
C ASP A 30 14.45 -7.78 -6.91
N PRO A 31 15.68 -7.24 -6.74
CA PRO A 31 16.89 -8.08 -6.72
C PRO A 31 16.94 -9.04 -5.52
N LEU A 32 16.32 -8.69 -4.38
CA LEU A 32 16.29 -9.54 -3.19
C LEU A 32 15.41 -10.79 -3.37
N LEU A 33 14.53 -10.80 -4.37
CA LEU A 33 13.68 -11.94 -4.69
C LEU A 33 14.40 -13.01 -5.53
N THR A 34 15.59 -12.74 -6.03
CA THR A 34 16.36 -13.70 -6.84
C THR A 34 16.60 -14.99 -6.05
N GLY A 35 16.20 -16.12 -6.63
CA GLY A 35 16.39 -17.46 -6.01
C GLY A 35 15.42 -17.80 -4.86
N THR A 36 14.54 -16.89 -4.43
CA THR A 36 13.60 -17.16 -3.33
C THR A 36 12.41 -18.03 -3.72
N GLY A 37 12.10 -18.13 -5.01
CA GLY A 37 10.91 -18.80 -5.53
C GLY A 37 9.58 -18.11 -5.18
N LEU A 38 9.59 -16.88 -4.62
CA LEU A 38 8.39 -16.13 -4.31
C LEU A 38 7.75 -15.57 -5.60
N ASP A 39 6.44 -15.75 -5.77
CA ASP A 39 5.66 -15.13 -6.84
C ASP A 39 5.18 -13.75 -6.34
N VAL A 40 5.89 -12.69 -6.73
CA VAL A 40 5.54 -11.32 -6.39
C VAL A 40 5.01 -10.61 -7.63
N ARG A 41 3.85 -9.96 -7.48
CA ARG A 41 3.15 -9.29 -8.57
C ARG A 41 2.84 -7.85 -8.18
N LEU A 42 3.19 -6.91 -9.06
CA LEU A 42 2.79 -5.52 -8.95
C LEU A 42 1.57 -5.30 -9.85
N CYS A 43 0.39 -5.17 -9.22
CA CYS A 43 -0.84 -4.86 -9.93
C CYS A 43 -1.06 -3.36 -9.94
N TYR A 44 -1.40 -2.79 -11.10
CA TYR A 44 -1.74 -1.38 -11.21
C TYR A 44 -2.97 -1.17 -12.09
N ARG A 45 -3.63 -0.02 -11.91
CA ARG A 45 -4.74 0.35 -12.78
C ARG A 45 -4.22 0.81 -14.12
N ASP A 46 -4.51 0.04 -15.15
CA ASP A 46 -4.23 0.39 -16.53
C ASP A 46 -5.32 1.36 -17.06
N ASP A 47 -5.02 2.64 -16.99
CA ASP A 47 -5.87 3.74 -17.47
C ASP A 47 -5.17 4.61 -18.52
N GLY A 48 -4.13 4.08 -19.17
CA GLY A 48 -3.34 4.74 -20.20
C GLY A 48 -2.23 5.65 -19.68
N ARG A 49 -2.09 5.83 -18.36
CA ARG A 49 -0.97 6.57 -17.79
C ARG A 49 0.30 5.71 -17.76
N PRO A 50 1.48 6.30 -17.98
CA PRO A 50 2.73 5.58 -17.88
C PRO A 50 2.98 5.07 -16.45
N LEU A 51 3.55 3.88 -16.34
CA LEU A 51 4.03 3.34 -15.08
C LEU A 51 5.50 3.75 -14.91
N HIS A 52 5.79 4.52 -13.88
CA HIS A 52 7.14 5.03 -13.61
C HIS A 52 7.95 4.00 -12.80
N LEU A 53 8.47 2.98 -13.49
CA LEU A 53 9.36 1.97 -12.90
C LEU A 53 10.46 1.60 -13.90
N PRO A 54 11.66 1.22 -13.42
CA PRO A 54 12.65 0.56 -14.25
C PRO A 54 12.17 -0.85 -14.59
N GLU A 55 12.91 -1.53 -15.47
CA GLU A 55 12.67 -2.94 -15.74
C GLU A 55 12.91 -3.78 -14.47
N LEU A 56 11.91 -4.56 -14.08
CA LEU A 56 11.97 -5.48 -12.95
C LEU A 56 12.19 -6.91 -13.45
N LYS A 57 13.07 -7.67 -12.78
CA LYS A 57 13.44 -9.03 -13.18
C LYS A 57 12.66 -10.11 -12.46
N ASN A 58 12.28 -9.87 -11.19
CA ASN A 58 11.69 -10.86 -10.31
C ASN A 58 10.24 -10.51 -9.92
N ILE A 59 9.82 -9.26 -10.07
CA ILE A 59 8.45 -8.81 -9.80
C ILE A 59 7.68 -8.73 -11.12
N ARG A 60 6.61 -9.51 -11.23
CA ARG A 60 5.74 -9.48 -12.41
C ARG A 60 4.81 -8.28 -12.40
N ILE A 61 4.87 -7.45 -13.42
CA ILE A 61 3.94 -6.32 -13.61
C ILE A 61 2.65 -6.85 -14.23
N VAL A 62 1.50 -6.50 -13.62
CA VAL A 62 0.17 -6.95 -14.02
C VAL A 62 -0.76 -5.74 -14.20
N PRO A 63 -1.01 -5.30 -15.45
CA PRO A 63 -2.01 -4.27 -15.73
C PRO A 63 -3.42 -4.82 -15.51
N LEU A 64 -4.24 -4.06 -14.79
CA LEU A 64 -5.64 -4.40 -14.56
C LEU A 64 -6.54 -3.27 -15.09
N LYS A 65 -7.27 -3.54 -16.15
CA LYS A 65 -8.22 -2.58 -16.74
C LYS A 65 -9.35 -2.29 -15.76
N ALA A 66 -9.52 -1.05 -15.38
CA ALA A 66 -10.56 -0.62 -14.45
C ALA A 66 -10.79 0.90 -14.52
N ILE A 67 -12.02 1.34 -14.28
CA ILE A 67 -12.29 2.74 -14.01
C ILE A 67 -11.84 3.11 -12.57
N LYS A 68 -11.57 4.39 -12.33
CA LYS A 68 -10.93 4.90 -11.10
C LYS A 68 -11.47 4.29 -9.80
N TYR A 69 -12.77 4.28 -9.62
CA TYR A 69 -13.38 3.80 -8.37
C TYR A 69 -13.55 2.29 -8.31
N SER A 70 -13.73 1.62 -9.43
CA SER A 70 -13.90 0.17 -9.47
C SER A 70 -12.61 -0.60 -9.21
N TYR A 71 -11.44 0.00 -9.45
CA TYR A 71 -10.17 -0.68 -9.27
C TYR A 71 -9.98 -1.19 -7.83
N ASN A 72 -10.02 -0.30 -6.86
CA ASN A 72 -9.78 -0.67 -5.45
C ASN A 72 -10.96 -1.39 -4.80
N LEU A 73 -12.20 -1.16 -5.26
CA LEU A 73 -13.40 -1.73 -4.63
C LEU A 73 -13.81 -3.08 -5.22
N VAL A 74 -13.49 -3.34 -6.50
CA VAL A 74 -13.97 -4.52 -7.22
C VAL A 74 -12.83 -5.30 -7.87
N VAL A 75 -12.07 -4.65 -8.76
CA VAL A 75 -11.13 -5.35 -9.64
C VAL A 75 -9.96 -5.95 -8.87
N LEU A 76 -9.27 -5.14 -8.07
CA LEU A 76 -8.16 -5.61 -7.24
C LEU A 76 -8.60 -6.64 -6.19
N PRO A 77 -9.68 -6.42 -5.41
CA PRO A 77 -10.19 -7.44 -4.49
C PRO A 77 -10.60 -8.75 -5.18
N HIS A 78 -11.21 -8.67 -6.38
CA HIS A 78 -11.53 -9.86 -7.16
C HIS A 78 -10.26 -10.62 -7.58
N TYR A 79 -9.25 -9.90 -8.08
CA TYR A 79 -7.96 -10.47 -8.45
C TYR A 79 -7.29 -11.18 -7.26
N LEU A 80 -7.23 -10.50 -6.10
CA LEU A 80 -6.65 -11.05 -4.87
C LEU A 80 -7.35 -12.35 -4.44
N ARG A 81 -8.68 -12.37 -4.48
CA ARG A 81 -9.49 -13.53 -4.11
C ARG A 81 -9.29 -14.69 -5.07
N ARG A 82 -9.35 -14.44 -6.39
CA ARG A 82 -9.17 -15.44 -7.44
C ARG A 82 -7.81 -16.15 -7.33
N HIS A 83 -6.76 -15.40 -7.02
CA HIS A 83 -5.39 -15.93 -6.88
C HIS A 83 -5.04 -16.35 -5.45
N LYS A 84 -5.97 -16.24 -4.49
CA LYS A 84 -5.73 -16.50 -3.05
C LYS A 84 -4.51 -15.74 -2.53
N ALA A 85 -4.25 -14.55 -3.09
CA ALA A 85 -3.05 -13.76 -2.89
C ALA A 85 -2.94 -13.20 -1.47
N PHE A 86 -1.69 -12.95 -1.02
CA PHE A 86 -1.41 -12.05 0.08
C PHE A 86 -1.25 -10.62 -0.46
N PHE A 87 -1.91 -9.66 0.15
CA PHE A 87 -1.85 -8.27 -0.27
C PHE A 87 -0.85 -7.48 0.57
N LEU A 88 0.09 -6.81 -0.11
CA LEU A 88 1.02 -5.87 0.50
C LEU A 88 0.71 -4.45 0.00
N GLY A 89 0.02 -3.67 0.82
CA GLY A 89 -0.32 -2.29 0.54
C GLY A 89 0.79 -1.36 1.01
N LEU A 90 1.45 -0.68 0.08
CA LEU A 90 2.57 0.23 0.38
C LEU A 90 2.16 1.71 0.41
N ALA A 91 0.96 2.06 -0.06
CA ALA A 91 0.51 3.43 -0.28
C ALA A 91 -0.72 3.80 0.56
N SER A 92 -0.82 3.31 1.78
CA SER A 92 -2.03 3.45 2.62
C SER A 92 -3.28 2.93 1.89
N ASP A 93 -3.19 1.73 1.32
CA ASP A 93 -4.24 1.17 0.48
C ASP A 93 -5.49 0.77 1.26
N MET A 94 -6.66 1.03 0.68
CA MET A 94 -7.93 0.53 1.22
C MET A 94 -7.98 -1.00 1.13
N LEU A 95 -8.41 -1.65 2.21
CA LEU A 95 -8.38 -3.10 2.31
C LEU A 95 -9.78 -3.72 2.34
N MET A 96 -9.88 -4.86 1.65
CA MET A 96 -11.06 -5.75 1.71
C MET A 96 -10.62 -7.22 1.83
N THR A 97 -9.42 -7.48 2.38
CA THR A 97 -8.90 -8.84 2.58
C THR A 97 -8.12 -8.96 3.89
N ARG A 98 -8.36 -10.04 4.63
CA ARG A 98 -7.64 -10.35 5.89
C ARG A 98 -6.23 -10.90 5.65
N ARG A 99 -5.89 -11.25 4.42
CA ARG A 99 -4.54 -11.70 4.04
C ARG A 99 -3.72 -10.52 3.55
N SER A 100 -3.42 -9.60 4.45
CA SER A 100 -2.76 -8.35 4.07
C SER A 100 -1.85 -7.81 5.16
N ALA A 101 -0.83 -7.09 4.69
CA ALA A 101 -0.07 -6.12 5.47
C ALA A 101 -0.15 -4.77 4.76
N VAL A 102 -0.20 -3.69 5.51
CA VAL A 102 -0.35 -2.35 4.94
C VAL A 102 0.58 -1.37 5.62
N VAL A 103 1.19 -0.49 4.82
CA VAL A 103 1.90 0.69 5.33
C VAL A 103 0.91 1.86 5.39
N LEU A 104 0.64 2.36 6.59
CA LEU A 104 -0.14 3.57 6.84
C LEU A 104 0.83 4.70 7.18
N HIS A 105 1.09 5.58 6.22
CA HIS A 105 2.14 6.60 6.32
C HIS A 105 1.83 7.65 7.39
N ASP A 106 0.61 8.17 7.39
CA ASP A 106 0.15 9.10 8.42
C ASP A 106 -1.39 9.10 8.56
N ILE A 107 -1.88 9.71 9.62
CA ILE A 107 -3.31 9.91 9.85
C ILE A 107 -3.66 11.39 10.07
N ARG A 108 -2.84 12.31 9.53
CA ARG A 108 -3.07 13.77 9.64
C ARG A 108 -4.49 14.19 9.29
N PRO A 109 -5.15 13.67 8.23
CA PRO A 109 -6.53 14.04 7.94
C PRO A 109 -7.55 13.77 9.05
N LEU A 110 -7.22 12.89 10.01
CA LEU A 110 -8.07 12.64 11.19
C LEU A 110 -7.74 13.51 12.39
N VAL A 111 -6.55 14.12 12.40
CA VAL A 111 -6.01 14.85 13.56
C VAL A 111 -6.07 16.35 13.37
N MET A 112 -5.88 16.84 12.14
CA MET A 112 -5.88 18.26 11.82
C MET A 112 -7.28 18.72 11.39
N ASP A 113 -7.73 19.86 11.92
CA ASP A 113 -9.05 20.44 11.59
C ASP A 113 -9.10 21.15 10.22
N THR A 114 -8.00 21.10 9.46
CA THR A 114 -7.88 21.75 8.15
C THR A 114 -8.62 21.03 7.03
N ASP A 115 -9.02 19.77 7.24
CA ASP A 115 -9.62 18.96 6.18
C ASP A 115 -11.14 19.05 6.14
N ARG A 116 -11.66 19.24 4.92
CA ARG A 116 -13.11 19.30 4.65
C ARG A 116 -13.80 18.00 5.11
N GLY A 117 -14.94 18.12 5.77
CA GLY A 117 -15.65 17.02 6.44
C GLY A 117 -15.84 15.75 5.60
N PHE A 118 -16.10 15.88 4.29
CA PHE A 118 -16.27 14.72 3.42
C PHE A 118 -14.94 13.94 3.17
N PHE A 119 -13.82 14.65 3.01
CA PHE A 119 -12.51 14.01 2.86
C PHE A 119 -12.11 13.28 4.15
N ARG A 120 -12.30 13.93 5.30
CA ARG A 120 -12.06 13.34 6.63
C ARG A 120 -12.90 12.08 6.84
N PHE A 121 -14.19 12.12 6.47
CA PHE A 121 -15.08 10.96 6.57
C PHE A 121 -14.61 9.79 5.68
N LYS A 122 -14.26 10.05 4.40
CA LYS A 122 -13.71 9.03 3.51
C LYS A 122 -12.42 8.41 4.06
N PHE A 123 -11.53 9.25 4.57
CA PHE A 123 -10.27 8.79 5.14
C PHE A 123 -10.50 7.99 6.43
N TRP A 124 -11.48 8.36 7.24
CA TRP A 124 -11.88 7.59 8.41
C TRP A 124 -12.40 6.19 8.03
N VAL A 125 -13.28 6.08 7.05
CA VAL A 125 -13.76 4.79 6.52
C VAL A 125 -12.60 3.95 6.00
N HIS A 126 -11.64 4.58 5.33
CA HIS A 126 -10.41 3.94 4.87
C HIS A 126 -9.60 3.36 6.05
N CYS A 127 -9.35 4.15 7.09
CA CYS A 127 -8.65 3.68 8.30
C CYS A 127 -9.40 2.56 9.02
N LEU A 128 -10.73 2.61 9.07
CA LEU A 128 -11.55 1.51 9.60
C LEU A 128 -11.38 0.22 8.78
N SER A 129 -11.29 0.31 7.46
CA SER A 129 -11.01 -0.87 6.63
C SER A 129 -9.66 -1.49 6.96
N ILE A 130 -8.62 -0.67 7.18
CA ILE A 130 -7.29 -1.13 7.60
C ILE A 130 -7.38 -1.81 8.97
N LYS A 131 -8.02 -1.18 9.96
CA LYS A 131 -8.23 -1.77 11.30
C LYS A 131 -8.92 -3.13 11.24
N ALA A 132 -9.97 -3.25 10.43
CA ALA A 132 -10.80 -4.45 10.33
C ALA A 132 -10.12 -5.60 9.57
N PHE A 133 -9.38 -5.29 8.51
CA PHE A 133 -8.90 -6.30 7.57
C PHE A 133 -7.38 -6.50 7.59
N ALA A 134 -6.55 -5.50 7.89
CA ALA A 134 -5.11 -5.70 7.89
C ALA A 134 -4.67 -6.69 8.97
N ARG A 135 -3.94 -7.71 8.58
CA ARG A 135 -3.31 -8.62 9.54
C ARG A 135 -2.18 -7.93 10.31
N ARG A 136 -1.40 -7.08 9.61
CA ARG A 136 -0.34 -6.24 10.16
C ARG A 136 -0.45 -4.85 9.54
N VAL A 137 -0.21 -3.85 10.35
CA VAL A 137 -0.06 -2.46 9.94
C VAL A 137 1.38 -2.05 10.16
N TYR A 138 1.95 -1.30 9.23
CA TYR A 138 3.25 -0.70 9.38
C TYR A 138 3.12 0.82 9.26
N THR A 139 4.02 1.53 9.89
CA THR A 139 4.09 2.99 9.77
C THR A 139 5.54 3.47 9.80
N VAL A 140 5.76 4.73 9.44
CA VAL A 140 7.08 5.27 9.13
C VAL A 140 7.83 5.88 10.33
N SER A 141 7.16 6.02 11.49
CA SER A 141 7.81 6.55 12.70
C SER A 141 7.17 6.04 13.99
N GLY A 142 7.92 6.13 15.10
CA GLY A 142 7.42 5.78 16.43
C GLY A 142 6.26 6.66 16.89
N ASP A 143 6.27 7.95 16.52
CA ASP A 143 5.18 8.88 16.85
C ASP A 143 3.91 8.55 16.10
N GLN A 144 4.01 8.26 14.80
CA GLN A 144 2.87 7.78 14.01
C GLN A 144 2.33 6.45 14.56
N ARG A 145 3.20 5.55 15.01
CA ARG A 145 2.78 4.27 15.62
C ARG A 145 1.89 4.51 16.84
N ARG A 146 2.31 5.41 17.75
CA ARG A 146 1.53 5.79 18.92
C ARG A 146 0.21 6.44 18.54
N LEU A 147 0.26 7.43 17.64
CA LEU A 147 -0.91 8.17 17.19
C LEU A 147 -1.95 7.26 16.50
N ILE A 148 -1.52 6.34 15.65
CA ILE A 148 -2.39 5.34 15.00
C ILE A 148 -3.05 4.44 16.06
N SER A 149 -2.29 3.97 17.04
CA SER A 149 -2.83 3.15 18.13
C SER A 149 -3.90 3.89 18.93
N GLU A 150 -3.63 5.11 19.36
CA GLU A 150 -4.53 5.94 20.15
C GLU A 150 -5.79 6.33 19.40
N ARG A 151 -5.67 6.79 18.15
CA ARG A 151 -6.77 7.35 17.37
C ARG A 151 -7.64 6.29 16.69
N LEU A 152 -7.03 5.19 16.26
CA LEU A 152 -7.76 4.12 15.57
C LEU A 152 -8.04 2.92 16.48
N GLY A 153 -7.43 2.85 17.67
CA GLY A 153 -7.55 1.70 18.57
C GLY A 153 -6.99 0.42 17.95
N ILE A 154 -5.87 0.53 17.20
CA ILE A 154 -5.13 -0.62 16.69
C ILE A 154 -4.06 -0.97 17.74
N PRO A 155 -4.02 -2.20 18.26
CA PRO A 155 -3.03 -2.60 19.27
C PRO A 155 -1.59 -2.38 18.78
N LEU A 156 -0.70 -1.90 19.65
CA LEU A 156 0.69 -1.58 19.30
C LEU A 156 1.48 -2.79 18.78
N ASP A 157 1.17 -3.99 19.26
CA ASP A 157 1.77 -5.24 18.78
C ASP A 157 1.40 -5.60 17.35
N ARG A 158 0.28 -5.03 16.83
CA ARG A 158 -0.11 -5.15 15.42
C ARG A 158 0.54 -4.10 14.53
N ILE A 159 1.20 -3.07 15.09
CA ILE A 159 1.79 -1.98 14.33
C ILE A 159 3.32 -2.11 14.35
N GLY A 160 3.89 -2.47 13.22
CA GLY A 160 5.33 -2.48 12.98
C GLY A 160 5.86 -1.13 12.52
N LEU A 161 7.17 -0.98 12.52
CA LEU A 161 7.86 0.18 11.98
C LEU A 161 8.56 -0.17 10.66
N THR A 162 8.44 0.73 9.70
CA THR A 162 9.20 0.71 8.45
C THR A 162 9.63 2.14 8.16
N TYR A 163 10.87 2.47 8.50
CA TYR A 163 11.39 3.82 8.35
C TYR A 163 11.53 4.19 6.87
N ASN A 164 11.32 5.45 6.56
CA ASN A 164 11.69 5.98 5.24
C ASN A 164 13.22 5.98 5.12
N GLY A 165 13.74 5.49 4.00
CA GLY A 165 15.15 5.60 3.67
C GLY A 165 15.55 7.08 3.51
N TRP A 166 16.79 7.42 3.84
CA TRP A 166 17.34 8.78 3.76
C TRP A 166 18.42 8.91 2.68
N GLU A 167 18.83 7.81 2.06
CA GLU A 167 19.93 7.77 1.09
C GLU A 167 19.72 8.66 -0.13
N HIS A 168 18.46 9.03 -0.41
CA HIS A 168 18.11 9.95 -1.50
C HIS A 168 18.40 11.44 -1.17
N LEU A 169 18.83 11.73 0.05
CA LEU A 169 19.22 13.07 0.49
C LEU A 169 20.75 13.34 0.40
N GLN A 170 21.50 12.35 -0.07
CA GLN A 170 22.95 12.45 -0.31
C GLN A 170 23.27 12.86 -1.73
#